data_93d784f840d8abb05be3fe1327c8e313
#
_entry.id   93d784f840d8abb05be3fe1327c8e313
#
_cell.length_a   1.000
_cell.length_b   1.000
_cell.length_c   1.000
_cell.angle_alpha   90.00
_cell.angle_beta   90.00
_cell.angle_gamma   90.00
#
_symmetry.space_group_name_H-M   'P 1'
#
loop_
_entity.id
_entity.type
_entity.pdbx_description
1 polymer ?
#
loop_
_entity_poly.entity_id
_entity_poly.type
_entity_poly.pdbx_seq_one_letter_code
_entity_poly.pdbx_strand_id
1 'polypeptide(L)'
;MEWVGPLISGAAVVLVAIIEAAAARERKRIKSDNQKSDALMNGVQALLRREIIAEYNHYSEQRYIPIYGMENVLDMYNSYKELGGNGMAAKLVEAMKKLPTEPPEGERT
;
A
#
# COMPACT_ATOMS: atom_id res chain seq x y z
N MET A 1 -57.22 19.79 -18.03
CA MET A 1 -55.98 19.10 -18.37
C MET A 1 -55.67 17.95 -17.38
N GLU A 2 -56.62 17.06 -17.25
CA GLU A 2 -56.49 15.94 -16.32
C GLU A 2 -55.46 14.90 -16.75
N TRP A 3 -55.09 14.84 -18.03
CA TRP A 3 -54.12 13.89 -18.53
C TRP A 3 -52.65 14.27 -18.29
N VAL A 4 -52.39 15.55 -18.01
CA VAL A 4 -51.02 16.05 -17.73
C VAL A 4 -50.52 15.62 -16.37
N GLY A 5 -51.38 15.57 -15.35
CA GLY A 5 -51.04 15.13 -14.00
C GLY A 5 -50.50 13.71 -13.92
N PRO A 6 -51.17 12.70 -14.53
CA PRO A 6 -50.65 11.32 -14.57
C PRO A 6 -49.33 11.20 -15.33
N LEU A 7 -49.13 11.97 -16.39
CA LEU A 7 -47.89 11.97 -17.16
C LEU A 7 -46.71 12.52 -16.34
N ILE A 8 -46.92 13.61 -15.62
CA ILE A 8 -45.89 14.23 -14.74
C ILE A 8 -45.53 13.27 -13.62
N SER A 9 -46.51 12.60 -13.01
CA SER A 9 -46.31 11.64 -11.96
C SER A 9 -45.51 10.42 -12.44
N GLY A 10 -45.83 9.91 -13.64
CA GLY A 10 -45.08 8.79 -14.24
C GLY A 10 -43.63 9.15 -14.57
N ALA A 11 -43.38 10.36 -15.09
CA ALA A 11 -42.04 10.86 -15.37
C ALA A 11 -41.23 10.99 -14.11
N ALA A 12 -41.81 11.48 -13.01
CA ALA A 12 -41.13 11.59 -11.72
C ALA A 12 -40.70 10.24 -11.16
N VAL A 13 -41.56 9.22 -11.25
CA VAL A 13 -41.26 7.85 -10.82
C VAL A 13 -40.10 7.25 -11.64
N VAL A 14 -40.06 7.45 -12.93
CA VAL A 14 -39.01 6.99 -13.82
C VAL A 14 -37.68 7.68 -13.47
N LEU A 15 -37.68 8.98 -13.23
CA LEU A 15 -36.48 9.71 -12.84
C LEU A 15 -35.89 9.22 -11.50
N VAL A 16 -36.72 8.98 -10.50
CA VAL A 16 -36.31 8.44 -9.22
C VAL A 16 -35.69 7.05 -9.42
N ALA A 17 -36.29 6.19 -10.21
CA ALA A 17 -35.77 4.86 -10.50
C ALA A 17 -34.38 4.92 -11.18
N ILE A 18 -34.18 5.84 -12.11
CA ILE A 18 -32.89 6.05 -12.78
C ILE A 18 -31.83 6.53 -11.80
N ILE A 19 -32.17 7.48 -10.93
CA ILE A 19 -31.24 8.00 -9.90
C ILE A 19 -30.84 6.90 -8.91
N GLU A 20 -31.78 6.09 -8.45
CA GLU A 20 -31.49 4.96 -7.56
C GLU A 20 -30.60 3.91 -8.22
N ALA A 21 -30.84 3.59 -9.48
CA ALA A 21 -30.02 2.64 -10.22
C ALA A 21 -28.59 3.17 -10.41
N ALA A 22 -28.45 4.47 -10.74
CA ALA A 22 -27.14 5.10 -10.88
C ALA A 22 -26.39 5.12 -9.54
N ALA A 23 -27.06 5.46 -8.43
CA ALA A 23 -26.47 5.46 -7.10
C ALA A 23 -26.03 4.05 -6.68
N ALA A 24 -26.82 3.02 -6.98
CA ALA A 24 -26.48 1.64 -6.68
C ALA A 24 -25.25 1.17 -7.47
N ARG A 25 -25.13 1.55 -8.73
CA ARG A 25 -23.96 1.25 -9.57
C ARG A 25 -22.70 1.93 -9.01
N GLU A 26 -22.80 3.16 -8.58
CA GLU A 26 -21.69 3.92 -8.02
C GLU A 26 -21.20 3.31 -6.70
N ARG A 27 -22.12 2.91 -5.81
CA ARG A 27 -21.75 2.23 -4.56
C ARG A 27 -21.02 0.92 -4.82
N LYS A 28 -21.47 0.13 -5.78
CA LYS A 28 -20.83 -1.12 -6.18
C LYS A 28 -19.43 -0.89 -6.74
N ARG A 29 -19.27 0.16 -7.56
CA ARG A 29 -17.99 0.55 -8.14
C ARG A 29 -17.00 0.98 -7.06
N ILE A 30 -17.40 1.85 -6.13
CA ILE A 30 -16.58 2.31 -5.00
C ILE A 30 -16.11 1.12 -4.16
N LYS A 31 -17.01 0.19 -3.83
CA LYS A 31 -16.66 -1.00 -3.07
C LYS A 31 -15.64 -1.86 -3.82
N SER A 32 -15.80 -2.05 -5.13
CA SER A 32 -14.86 -2.81 -5.96
C SER A 32 -13.50 -2.12 -6.01
N ASP A 33 -13.46 -0.79 -6.20
CA ASP A 33 -12.22 -0.02 -6.24
C ASP A 33 -11.51 -0.06 -4.90
N ASN A 34 -12.23 0.01 -3.77
CA ASN A 34 -11.65 -0.10 -2.43
C ASN A 34 -11.06 -1.48 -2.19
N GLN A 35 -11.73 -2.56 -2.63
CA GLN A 35 -11.20 -3.91 -2.52
C GLN A 35 -9.92 -4.10 -3.32
N LYS A 36 -9.85 -3.55 -4.53
CA LYS A 36 -8.64 -3.57 -5.37
C LYS A 36 -7.52 -2.78 -4.75
N SER A 37 -7.83 -1.61 -4.18
CA SER A 37 -6.87 -0.76 -3.50
C SER A 37 -6.29 -1.46 -2.26
N ASP A 38 -7.12 -2.11 -1.46
CA ASP A 38 -6.69 -2.87 -0.28
C ASP A 38 -5.80 -4.04 -0.67
N ALA A 39 -6.16 -4.77 -1.73
CA ALA A 39 -5.35 -5.87 -2.24
C ALA A 39 -3.99 -5.38 -2.74
N LEU A 40 -3.96 -4.23 -3.43
CA LEU A 40 -2.72 -3.62 -3.90
C LEU A 40 -1.83 -3.21 -2.73
N MET A 41 -2.39 -2.54 -1.72
CA MET A 41 -1.65 -2.13 -0.54
C MET A 41 -1.09 -3.32 0.23
N ASN A 42 -1.87 -4.38 0.39
CA ASN A 42 -1.41 -5.60 1.03
C ASN A 42 -0.30 -6.27 0.23
N GLY A 43 -0.40 -6.26 -1.09
CA GLY A 43 0.64 -6.79 -1.98
C GLY A 43 1.93 -5.99 -1.88
N VAL A 44 1.86 -4.67 -1.90
CA VAL A 44 3.01 -3.78 -1.74
C VAL A 44 3.66 -3.99 -0.38
N GLN A 45 2.86 -4.09 0.69
CA GLN A 45 3.36 -4.37 2.04
C GLN A 45 4.16 -5.67 2.07
N ALA A 46 3.63 -6.73 1.44
CA ALA A 46 4.31 -8.02 1.38
C ALA A 46 5.62 -7.96 0.59
N LEU A 47 5.63 -7.23 -0.52
CA LEU A 47 6.85 -7.02 -1.31
C LEU A 47 7.90 -6.22 -0.54
N LEU A 48 7.51 -5.17 0.16
CA LEU A 48 8.42 -4.37 0.99
C LEU A 48 9.02 -5.22 2.11
N ARG A 49 8.22 -6.04 2.76
CA ARG A 49 8.71 -6.95 3.79
C ARG A 49 9.76 -7.90 3.23
N ARG A 50 9.49 -8.48 2.06
CA ARG A 50 10.41 -9.38 1.38
C ARG A 50 11.72 -8.67 1.04
N GLU A 51 11.66 -7.45 0.52
CA GLU A 51 12.84 -6.66 0.19
C GLU A 51 13.65 -6.29 1.42
N ILE A 52 13.00 -5.90 2.51
CA ILE A 52 13.69 -5.58 3.77
C ILE A 52 14.44 -6.83 4.29
N ILE A 53 13.81 -7.99 4.23
CA ILE A 53 14.44 -9.26 4.63
C ILE A 53 15.64 -9.56 3.73
N ALA A 54 15.49 -9.38 2.42
CA ALA A 54 16.57 -9.63 1.46
C ALA A 54 17.76 -8.68 1.70
N GLU A 55 17.50 -7.40 1.94
CA GLU A 55 18.53 -6.41 2.25
C GLU A 55 19.23 -6.75 3.57
N TYR A 56 18.47 -7.16 4.58
CA TYR A 56 19.04 -7.61 5.85
C TYR A 56 20.03 -8.77 5.64
N ASN A 57 19.61 -9.78 4.88
CA ASN A 57 20.47 -10.94 4.61
C ASN A 57 21.71 -10.53 3.83
N HIS A 58 21.55 -9.70 2.81
CA HIS A 58 22.66 -9.22 1.99
C HIS A 58 23.69 -8.45 2.81
N TYR A 59 23.26 -7.46 3.58
CA TYR A 59 24.17 -6.62 4.36
C TYR A 59 24.74 -7.33 5.57
N SER A 60 24.00 -8.26 6.15
CA SER A 60 24.52 -9.09 7.26
C SER A 60 25.64 -10.03 6.79
N GLU A 61 25.51 -10.60 5.60
CA GLU A 61 26.54 -11.45 5.01
C GLU A 61 27.80 -10.67 4.67
N GLN A 62 27.65 -9.47 4.11
CA GLN A 62 28.83 -8.65 3.79
C GLN A 62 29.39 -7.90 4.98
N ARG A 63 28.65 -7.83 6.12
CA ARG A 63 29.04 -7.25 7.40
C ARG A 63 29.16 -5.74 7.43
N TYR A 64 28.61 -5.05 6.44
CA TYR A 64 28.52 -3.59 6.45
C TYR A 64 27.34 -3.18 5.59
N ILE A 65 26.86 -1.94 5.80
CA ILE A 65 25.80 -1.35 5.00
C ILE A 65 26.22 0.07 4.61
N PRO A 66 26.43 0.36 3.30
CA PRO A 66 26.77 1.72 2.88
C PRO A 66 25.66 2.70 3.25
N ILE A 67 25.99 3.98 3.35
CA ILE A 67 25.02 5.02 3.71
C ILE A 67 23.82 4.99 2.78
N TYR A 68 24.03 4.87 1.45
CA TYR A 68 22.93 4.81 0.49
C TYR A 68 22.05 3.57 0.69
N GLY A 69 22.64 2.45 1.10
CA GLY A 69 21.90 1.23 1.40
C GLY A 69 21.00 1.41 2.61
N MET A 70 21.51 2.09 3.65
CA MET A 70 20.72 2.37 4.86
C MET A 70 19.58 3.33 4.55
N GLU A 71 19.82 4.35 3.74
CA GLU A 71 18.77 5.28 3.29
C GLU A 71 17.66 4.54 2.56
N ASN A 72 18.01 3.63 1.64
CA ASN A 72 17.05 2.79 0.92
C ASN A 72 16.21 1.94 1.87
N VAL A 73 16.87 1.29 2.83
CA VAL A 73 16.19 0.44 3.81
C VAL A 73 15.22 1.27 4.66
N LEU A 74 15.64 2.46 5.09
CA LEU A 74 14.77 3.34 5.88
C LEU A 74 13.56 3.82 5.08
N ASP A 75 13.75 4.15 3.82
CA ASP A 75 12.64 4.54 2.92
C ASP A 75 11.64 3.40 2.77
N MET A 76 12.11 2.19 2.51
CA MET A 76 11.25 1.00 2.42
C MET A 76 10.53 0.73 3.73
N TYR A 77 11.23 0.86 4.86
CA TYR A 77 10.66 0.62 6.18
C TYR A 77 9.58 1.66 6.52
N ASN A 78 9.81 2.93 6.21
CA ASN A 78 8.82 3.97 6.45
C ASN A 78 7.54 3.71 5.65
N SER A 79 7.65 3.33 4.38
CA SER A 79 6.51 2.95 3.55
C SER A 79 5.81 1.71 4.09
N TYR A 80 6.57 0.72 4.54
CA TYR A 80 6.04 -0.50 5.14
C TYR A 80 5.20 -0.20 6.39
N LYS A 81 5.68 0.71 7.26
CA LYS A 81 4.94 1.14 8.45
C LYS A 81 3.66 1.88 8.09
N GLU A 82 3.73 2.78 7.12
CA GLU A 82 2.55 3.52 6.66
C GLU A 82 1.46 2.59 6.14
N LEU A 83 1.84 1.47 5.56
CA LEU A 83 0.90 0.44 5.08
C LEU A 83 0.41 -0.50 6.19
N GLY A 84 0.80 -0.27 7.44
CA GLY A 84 0.37 -1.06 8.58
C GLY A 84 1.25 -2.28 8.88
N GLY A 85 2.50 -2.27 8.43
CA GLY A 85 3.45 -3.35 8.66
C GLY A 85 3.75 -3.60 10.13
N ASN A 86 4.11 -4.84 10.48
CA ASN A 86 4.36 -5.26 11.85
C ASN A 86 5.80 -5.01 12.32
N GLY A 87 6.06 -5.32 13.60
CA GLY A 87 7.34 -5.03 14.25
C GLY A 87 8.51 -5.92 13.85
N MET A 88 8.31 -6.96 13.02
CA MET A 88 9.42 -7.82 12.60
C MET A 88 10.45 -7.04 11.78
N ALA A 89 9.96 -6.22 10.84
CA ALA A 89 10.85 -5.39 10.02
C ALA A 89 11.63 -4.38 10.87
N ALA A 90 11.04 -3.88 11.95
CA ALA A 90 11.71 -2.97 12.87
C ALA A 90 12.97 -3.60 13.48
N LYS A 91 12.89 -4.87 13.85
CA LYS A 91 14.05 -5.60 14.42
C LYS A 91 15.16 -5.75 13.40
N LEU A 92 14.80 -6.05 12.14
CA LEU A 92 15.78 -6.18 11.06
C LEU A 92 16.46 -4.84 10.76
N VAL A 93 15.67 -3.77 10.71
CA VAL A 93 16.19 -2.41 10.46
C VAL A 93 17.14 -1.99 11.61
N GLU A 94 16.78 -2.24 12.86
CA GLU A 94 17.64 -1.94 14.00
C GLU A 94 18.95 -2.74 13.94
N ALA A 95 18.91 -4.00 13.53
CA ALA A 95 20.11 -4.80 13.32
C ALA A 95 21.00 -4.21 12.23
N MET A 96 20.39 -3.76 11.12
CA MET A 96 21.14 -3.13 10.03
C MET A 96 21.78 -1.79 10.44
N LYS A 97 21.09 -1.01 11.30
CA LYS A 97 21.66 0.24 11.84
C LYS A 97 22.93 0.03 12.65
N LYS A 98 23.12 -1.14 13.21
CA LYS A 98 24.32 -1.48 13.99
C LYS A 98 25.50 -1.90 13.14
N LEU A 99 25.30 -2.16 11.84
CA LEU A 99 26.37 -2.51 10.94
C LEU A 99 27.25 -1.30 10.64
N PRO A 100 28.56 -1.49 10.44
CA PRO A 100 29.43 -0.39 10.01
C PRO A 100 29.05 0.05 8.60
N THR A 101 29.40 1.30 8.25
CA THR A 101 29.10 1.87 6.94
C THR A 101 30.17 1.56 5.89
N GLU A 102 31.28 0.98 6.31
CA GLU A 102 32.40 0.63 5.46
C GLU A 102 32.78 -0.83 5.67
N PRO A 103 33.42 -1.48 4.66
CA PRO A 103 33.87 -2.85 4.83
C PRO A 103 34.82 -3.03 6.03
N PRO A 104 34.77 -4.19 6.71
CA PRO A 104 35.75 -4.47 7.79
C PRO A 104 37.18 -4.41 7.28
N GLU A 105 38.11 -4.04 8.18
CA GLU A 105 39.52 -4.06 7.83
C GLU A 105 39.94 -5.47 7.45
N GLY A 106 40.71 -5.58 6.39
CA GLY A 106 41.14 -6.86 5.81
C GLY A 106 40.32 -7.29 4.59
N GLU A 107 39.13 -6.75 4.39
CA GLU A 107 38.30 -6.95 3.19
C GLU A 107 38.43 -5.79 2.21
N ARG A 108 39.15 -4.74 2.57
CA ARG A 108 39.47 -3.62 1.68
C ARG A 108 40.63 -4.01 0.78
N THR A 109 40.35 -4.20 -0.49
CA THR A 109 41.38 -4.38 -1.51
C THR A 109 41.31 -3.29 -2.53
#